data_dde0bc625703b28e2a440fae78ba9fc4
#
_entry.id   dde0bc625703b28e2a440fae78ba9fc4
#
_cell.length_a   1.000
_cell.length_b   1.000
_cell.length_c   1.000
_cell.angle_alpha   90.00
_cell.angle_beta   90.00
_cell.angle_gamma   90.00
#
_symmetry.space_group_name_H-M   'P 1'
#
loop_
_entity.id
_entity.type
_entity.pdbx_description
1 polymer ?
#
loop_
_entity_poly.entity_id
_entity_poly.type
_entity_poly.pdbx_seq_one_letter_code
_entity_poly.pdbx_strand_id
1 'polypeptide(L)'
;NCPENRLIKSTLMLLYKQTRSLKNKNDIKTLLAAFGNVPFSTDYTSDFSKIGLDYNSKNNVNFKNKSHSSDYSTLLLWCHLFLSGKSFSSFSGSGIAFSLMFPMETLFERYVAVQFKKFLPAEDFSISIQDATHYLFTQPSKKFILRPDIVITRKHDNAIFICDTKWKLLSSKKVNWGISQADMYQMYAYQKKYNAKNITMLYPMTEKVNQKIEHEKEIKFTSDDGVIVRVRFIDLFDIKKSLMGLIDL
;
A
#
# COMPACT_ATOMS: atom_id res chain seq x y z
N ASN A 1 0.16 -25.78 -25.50
CA ASN A 1 1.58 -25.54 -25.17
C ASN A 1 1.95 -24.08 -25.43
N CYS A 2 1.37 -23.15 -24.67
CA CYS A 2 1.64 -21.72 -24.78
C CYS A 2 2.76 -21.28 -23.79
N PRO A 3 3.50 -20.21 -24.10
CA PRO A 3 4.57 -19.70 -23.25
C PRO A 3 4.12 -19.39 -21.82
N GLU A 4 2.91 -18.85 -21.67
CA GLU A 4 2.32 -18.50 -20.39
C GLU A 4 2.25 -19.69 -19.45
N ASN A 5 1.72 -20.81 -19.92
CA ASN A 5 1.57 -22.02 -19.12
C ASN A 5 2.92 -22.63 -18.74
N ARG A 6 3.93 -22.54 -19.60
CA ARG A 6 5.31 -22.97 -19.27
C ARG A 6 5.91 -22.12 -18.17
N LEU A 7 5.72 -20.79 -18.24
CA LEU A 7 6.19 -19.86 -17.22
C LEU A 7 5.50 -20.11 -15.87
N ILE A 8 4.19 -20.30 -15.87
CA ILE A 8 3.41 -20.61 -14.66
C ILE A 8 3.90 -21.92 -14.04
N LYS A 9 4.01 -23.01 -14.83
CA LYS A 9 4.50 -24.29 -14.32
C LYS A 9 5.91 -24.18 -13.75
N SER A 10 6.81 -23.47 -14.42
CA SER A 10 8.18 -23.27 -13.96
C SER A 10 8.23 -22.49 -12.66
N THR A 11 7.38 -21.46 -12.52
CA THR A 11 7.25 -20.68 -11.28
C THR A 11 6.72 -21.54 -10.14
N LEU A 12 5.68 -22.32 -10.36
CA LEU A 12 5.14 -23.25 -9.35
C LEU A 12 6.21 -24.23 -8.86
N MET A 13 7.02 -24.76 -9.76
CA MET A 13 8.12 -25.67 -9.38
C MET A 13 9.20 -24.96 -8.57
N LEU A 14 9.54 -23.71 -8.92
CA LEU A 14 10.47 -22.89 -8.16
C LEU A 14 9.95 -22.66 -6.74
N LEU A 15 8.69 -22.22 -6.61
CA LEU A 15 8.04 -21.96 -5.33
C LEU A 15 7.93 -23.26 -4.49
N TYR A 16 7.65 -24.40 -5.11
CA TYR A 16 7.61 -25.69 -4.43
C TYR A 16 8.94 -26.05 -3.75
N LYS A 17 10.06 -25.77 -4.44
CA LYS A 17 11.41 -26.01 -3.91
C LYS A 17 11.76 -25.06 -2.75
N GLN A 18 11.25 -23.84 -2.79
CA GLN A 18 11.60 -22.79 -1.83
C GLN A 18 10.70 -22.75 -0.58
N THR A 19 9.43 -23.12 -0.70
CA THR A 19 8.51 -23.03 0.43
C THR A 19 8.83 -24.07 1.52
N ARG A 20 8.78 -23.61 2.77
CA ARG A 20 8.85 -24.47 3.97
C ARG A 20 7.46 -24.87 4.50
N SER A 21 6.39 -24.22 4.05
CA SER A 21 5.02 -24.48 4.46
C SER A 21 4.50 -25.78 3.83
N LEU A 22 4.10 -26.74 4.64
CA LEU A 22 3.46 -28.00 4.17
C LEU A 22 2.15 -27.71 3.43
N LYS A 23 1.36 -26.75 3.90
CA LYS A 23 0.12 -26.33 3.22
C LYS A 23 0.44 -25.86 1.79
N ASN A 24 1.36 -24.90 1.65
CA ASN A 24 1.73 -24.39 0.33
C ASN A 24 2.30 -25.48 -0.57
N LYS A 25 3.09 -26.44 -0.03
CA LYS A 25 3.57 -27.57 -0.82
C LYS A 25 2.44 -28.43 -1.37
N ASN A 26 1.41 -28.71 -0.57
CA ASN A 26 0.26 -29.50 -1.01
C ASN A 26 -0.57 -28.75 -2.06
N ASP A 27 -0.82 -27.45 -1.84
CA ASP A 27 -1.55 -26.61 -2.80
C ASP A 27 -0.81 -26.54 -4.15
N ILE A 28 0.52 -26.34 -4.12
CA ILE A 28 1.34 -26.32 -5.34
C ILE A 28 1.36 -27.67 -6.05
N LYS A 29 1.41 -28.80 -5.33
CA LYS A 29 1.32 -30.13 -5.95
C LYS A 29 0.01 -30.31 -6.70
N THR A 30 -1.12 -29.89 -6.11
CA THR A 30 -2.43 -29.95 -6.74
C THR A 30 -2.46 -29.12 -8.01
N LEU A 31 -1.92 -27.88 -7.96
CA LEU A 31 -1.81 -27.04 -9.15
C LEU A 31 -0.90 -27.64 -10.22
N LEU A 32 0.26 -28.17 -9.85
CA LEU A 32 1.19 -28.81 -10.80
C LEU A 32 0.58 -30.01 -11.51
N ALA A 33 -0.32 -30.75 -10.86
CA ALA A 33 -1.05 -31.86 -11.50
C ALA A 33 -1.90 -31.39 -12.68
N ALA A 34 -2.52 -30.20 -12.59
CA ALA A 34 -3.26 -29.60 -13.69
C ALA A 34 -2.38 -29.22 -14.90
N PHE A 35 -1.09 -29.01 -14.67
CA PHE A 35 -0.09 -28.71 -15.71
C PHE A 35 0.68 -29.95 -16.20
N GLY A 36 0.18 -31.17 -15.98
CA GLY A 36 0.88 -32.42 -16.26
C GLY A 36 1.54 -32.49 -17.65
N ASN A 37 0.80 -32.15 -18.70
CA ASN A 37 1.24 -32.19 -20.10
C ASN A 37 1.95 -30.90 -20.58
N VAL A 38 2.12 -29.90 -19.73
CA VAL A 38 2.81 -28.66 -20.09
C VAL A 38 4.31 -28.85 -19.80
N PRO A 39 5.22 -28.62 -20.77
CA PRO A 39 6.66 -28.64 -20.47
C PRO A 39 7.08 -27.45 -19.61
N PHE A 40 8.23 -27.55 -18.97
CA PHE A 40 8.86 -26.40 -18.32
C PHE A 40 9.40 -25.42 -19.36
N SER A 41 9.49 -24.15 -18.99
CA SER A 41 10.22 -23.17 -19.81
C SER A 41 11.72 -23.46 -19.73
N THR A 42 12.37 -23.56 -20.89
CA THR A 42 13.82 -23.73 -21.02
C THR A 42 14.54 -22.40 -21.12
N ASP A 43 13.84 -21.36 -21.56
CA ASP A 43 14.34 -19.98 -21.65
C ASP A 43 13.21 -19.01 -21.25
N TYR A 44 13.28 -18.55 -20.02
CA TYR A 44 12.28 -17.61 -19.44
C TYR A 44 12.24 -16.28 -20.22
N THR A 45 13.41 -15.77 -20.64
CA THR A 45 13.50 -14.47 -21.33
C THR A 45 12.79 -14.53 -22.67
N SER A 46 13.02 -15.59 -23.45
CA SER A 46 12.35 -15.83 -24.72
C SER A 46 10.85 -15.99 -24.54
N ASP A 47 10.41 -16.75 -23.55
CA ASP A 47 8.99 -16.97 -23.29
C ASP A 47 8.28 -15.68 -22.83
N PHE A 48 8.93 -14.85 -21.97
CA PHE A 48 8.40 -13.53 -21.60
C PHE A 48 8.32 -12.58 -22.79
N SER A 49 9.32 -12.56 -23.67
CA SER A 49 9.30 -11.74 -24.89
C SER A 49 8.13 -12.13 -25.81
N LYS A 50 7.84 -13.43 -25.97
CA LYS A 50 6.73 -13.93 -26.81
C LYS A 50 5.37 -13.46 -26.31
N ILE A 51 5.17 -13.31 -25.01
CA ILE A 51 3.91 -12.82 -24.43
C ILE A 51 3.84 -11.28 -24.39
N GLY A 52 4.84 -10.60 -24.96
CA GLY A 52 4.86 -9.14 -25.03
C GLY A 52 5.13 -8.44 -23.70
N LEU A 53 5.76 -9.13 -22.75
CA LEU A 53 6.23 -8.56 -21.50
C LEU A 53 7.57 -7.88 -21.77
N ASP A 54 7.52 -6.59 -22.09
CA ASP A 54 8.73 -5.77 -22.29
C ASP A 54 9.03 -5.01 -20.99
N TYR A 55 10.17 -5.33 -20.41
CA TYR A 55 10.69 -4.67 -19.21
C TYR A 55 11.61 -3.53 -19.62
N ASN A 56 11.06 -2.46 -20.15
CA ASN A 56 11.81 -1.22 -20.40
C ASN A 56 11.55 -0.20 -19.29
N SER A 57 12.56 -0.06 -18.43
CA SER A 57 12.97 1.12 -17.65
C SER A 57 11.89 2.17 -17.41
N LYS A 58 11.25 2.10 -16.28
CA LYS A 58 10.45 3.07 -15.53
C LYS A 58 9.15 2.44 -15.02
N ASN A 59 9.25 1.40 -14.19
CA ASN A 59 8.16 0.92 -13.30
C ASN A 59 6.76 0.65 -13.88
N ASN A 60 6.59 0.62 -15.20
CA ASN A 60 5.33 0.25 -15.85
C ASN A 60 5.55 -0.99 -16.71
N VAL A 61 5.13 -2.13 -16.20
CA VAL A 61 5.06 -3.36 -16.99
C VAL A 61 3.75 -3.30 -17.79
N ASN A 62 3.86 -3.10 -19.09
CA ASN A 62 2.71 -3.12 -20.00
C ASN A 62 2.74 -4.38 -20.85
N PHE A 63 1.63 -5.11 -20.90
CA PHE A 63 1.42 -6.14 -21.90
C PHE A 63 1.09 -5.50 -23.25
N LYS A 64 1.85 -5.82 -24.29
CA LYS A 64 1.55 -5.36 -25.66
C LYS A 64 0.24 -5.94 -26.19
N ASN A 65 -0.20 -7.10 -25.67
CA ASN A 65 -1.44 -7.76 -26.07
C ASN A 65 -2.52 -7.64 -24.98
N LYS A 66 -3.57 -6.89 -25.26
CA LYS A 66 -4.73 -6.68 -24.37
C LYS A 66 -5.67 -7.89 -24.22
N SER A 67 -5.30 -9.09 -24.67
CA SER A 67 -6.19 -10.25 -24.74
C SER A 67 -6.31 -11.07 -23.44
N HIS A 68 -5.56 -10.73 -22.40
CA HIS A 68 -5.62 -11.46 -21.14
C HIS A 68 -6.53 -10.75 -20.13
N SER A 69 -7.27 -11.51 -19.31
CA SER A 69 -7.98 -10.95 -18.16
C SER A 69 -6.98 -10.30 -17.18
N SER A 70 -7.42 -9.30 -16.42
CA SER A 70 -6.55 -8.58 -15.47
C SER A 70 -5.83 -9.52 -14.49
N ASP A 71 -6.51 -10.60 -14.08
CA ASP A 71 -5.98 -11.57 -13.12
C ASP A 71 -4.84 -12.40 -13.71
N TYR A 72 -4.98 -12.79 -14.99
CA TYR A 72 -3.96 -13.57 -15.70
C TYR A 72 -2.71 -12.72 -15.97
N SER A 73 -2.89 -11.45 -16.28
CA SER A 73 -1.78 -10.51 -16.43
C SER A 73 -1.02 -10.32 -15.13
N THR A 74 -1.73 -10.18 -14.02
CA THR A 74 -1.12 -10.10 -12.68
C THR A 74 -0.33 -11.36 -12.33
N LEU A 75 -0.87 -12.55 -12.65
CA LEU A 75 -0.17 -13.82 -12.42
C LEU A 75 1.14 -13.91 -13.21
N LEU A 76 1.15 -13.50 -14.47
CA LEU A 76 2.36 -13.49 -15.30
C LEU A 76 3.41 -12.48 -14.82
N LEU A 77 2.99 -11.36 -14.23
CA LEU A 77 3.90 -10.42 -13.55
C LEU A 77 4.60 -11.08 -12.36
N TRP A 78 3.87 -11.84 -11.56
CA TRP A 78 4.46 -12.63 -10.47
C TRP A 78 5.42 -13.70 -10.99
N CYS A 79 5.07 -14.39 -12.07
CA CYS A 79 5.98 -15.35 -12.71
C CYS A 79 7.29 -14.67 -13.15
N HIS A 80 7.19 -13.49 -13.76
CA HIS A 80 8.37 -12.73 -14.17
C HIS A 80 9.24 -12.34 -12.97
N LEU A 81 8.62 -11.85 -11.89
CA LEU A 81 9.33 -11.48 -10.68
C LEU A 81 10.13 -12.64 -10.09
N PHE A 82 9.51 -13.82 -10.01
CA PHE A 82 10.15 -15.00 -9.43
C PHE A 82 11.21 -15.64 -10.34
N LEU A 83 10.95 -15.73 -11.65
CA LEU A 83 11.84 -16.42 -12.60
C LEU A 83 13.00 -15.57 -13.09
N SER A 84 12.85 -14.22 -13.13
CA SER A 84 13.92 -13.34 -13.59
C SER A 84 15.13 -13.29 -12.67
N GLY A 85 15.04 -13.85 -11.46
CA GLY A 85 16.12 -13.82 -10.48
C GLY A 85 16.55 -12.42 -10.02
N LYS A 86 15.85 -11.39 -10.46
CA LYS A 86 16.09 -9.99 -10.08
C LYS A 86 15.43 -9.66 -8.74
N SER A 87 15.45 -10.60 -7.80
CA SER A 87 15.24 -10.27 -6.41
C SER A 87 16.49 -9.51 -5.94
N PHE A 88 16.32 -8.41 -5.26
CA PHE A 88 17.41 -7.72 -4.58
C PHE A 88 18.02 -8.69 -3.56
N SER A 89 19.02 -9.43 -4.00
CA SER A 89 19.76 -10.32 -3.13
C SER A 89 20.77 -9.50 -2.35
N SER A 90 20.49 -9.28 -1.09
CA SER A 90 21.59 -9.02 -0.15
C SER A 90 22.31 -10.34 0.05
N PHE A 91 23.48 -10.48 -0.55
CA PHE A 91 24.34 -11.64 -0.36
C PHE A 91 24.82 -11.68 1.10
N SER A 92 24.38 -12.68 1.82
CA SER A 92 25.03 -13.13 3.04
C SER A 92 24.87 -14.64 3.13
N GLY A 93 25.94 -15.37 2.78
CA GLY A 93 26.01 -16.83 2.92
C GLY A 93 25.54 -17.64 1.72
N SER A 94 25.79 -18.94 1.75
CA SER A 94 25.59 -19.92 0.67
C SER A 94 24.13 -20.27 0.33
N GLY A 95 23.15 -19.48 0.73
CA GLY A 95 21.72 -19.66 0.48
C GLY A 95 21.15 -18.57 -0.42
N ILE A 96 20.39 -18.95 -1.48
CA ILE A 96 19.60 -18.01 -2.27
C ILE A 96 18.43 -17.57 -1.40
N ALA A 97 18.46 -16.33 -0.91
CA ALA A 97 17.33 -15.73 -0.23
C ALA A 97 16.55 -14.85 -1.21
N PHE A 98 15.27 -15.16 -1.42
CA PHE A 98 14.36 -14.28 -2.14
C PHE A 98 13.90 -13.18 -1.19
N SER A 99 14.28 -11.93 -1.47
CA SER A 99 13.80 -10.77 -0.75
C SER A 99 12.87 -9.97 -1.66
N LEU A 100 11.61 -9.85 -1.26
CA LEU A 100 10.64 -8.97 -1.92
C LEU A 100 10.62 -7.66 -1.16
N MET A 101 11.05 -6.58 -1.81
CA MET A 101 10.93 -5.24 -1.24
C MET A 101 9.61 -4.62 -1.70
N PHE A 102 8.72 -4.38 -0.76
CA PHE A 102 7.49 -3.66 -1.02
C PHE A 102 7.65 -2.18 -0.61
N PRO A 103 7.09 -1.23 -1.38
CA PRO A 103 6.98 0.15 -0.91
C PRO A 103 5.95 0.19 0.23
N MET A 104 6.44 0.02 1.45
CA MET A 104 5.60 -0.12 2.65
C MET A 104 4.70 1.09 2.88
N GLU A 105 5.13 2.28 2.48
CA GLU A 105 4.32 3.51 2.52
C GLU A 105 3.05 3.33 1.69
N THR A 106 3.19 2.94 0.42
CA THR A 106 2.04 2.71 -0.48
C THR A 106 1.18 1.53 -0.02
N LEU A 107 1.80 0.48 0.52
CA LEU A 107 1.05 -0.66 1.04
C LEU A 107 0.23 -0.29 2.27
N PHE A 108 0.81 0.45 3.20
CA PHE A 108 0.12 0.93 4.41
C PHE A 108 -1.04 1.86 4.07
N GLU A 109 -0.81 2.84 3.19
CA GLU A 109 -1.85 3.74 2.68
C GLU A 109 -3.03 2.97 2.09
N ARG A 110 -2.77 2.08 1.13
CA ARG A 110 -3.82 1.28 0.49
C ARG A 110 -4.54 0.37 1.48
N TYR A 111 -3.81 -0.24 2.40
CA TYR A 111 -4.39 -1.09 3.42
C TYR A 111 -5.37 -0.31 4.30
N VAL A 112 -4.95 0.83 4.85
CA VAL A 112 -5.79 1.69 5.68
C VAL A 112 -7.02 2.17 4.92
N ALA A 113 -6.84 2.62 3.67
CA ALA A 113 -7.94 3.08 2.82
C ALA A 113 -8.99 1.99 2.56
N VAL A 114 -8.56 0.75 2.30
CA VAL A 114 -9.47 -0.40 2.13
C VAL A 114 -10.23 -0.70 3.42
N GLN A 115 -9.55 -0.61 4.58
CA GLN A 115 -10.22 -0.85 5.86
C GLN A 115 -11.26 0.23 6.18
N PHE A 116 -11.02 1.51 5.88
CA PHE A 116 -12.03 2.54 6.00
C PHE A 116 -13.27 2.22 5.14
N LYS A 117 -13.09 1.84 3.88
CA LYS A 117 -14.19 1.43 3.00
C LYS A 117 -14.97 0.22 3.52
N LYS A 118 -14.29 -0.68 4.24
CA LYS A 118 -14.91 -1.88 4.82
C LYS A 118 -15.73 -1.58 6.07
N PHE A 119 -15.28 -0.64 6.90
CA PHE A 119 -15.86 -0.40 8.23
C PHE A 119 -16.81 0.78 8.29
N LEU A 120 -16.69 1.76 7.38
CA LEU A 120 -17.59 2.90 7.33
C LEU A 120 -18.78 2.58 6.41
N PRO A 121 -20.03 2.79 6.89
CA PRO A 121 -21.22 2.59 6.08
C PRO A 121 -21.23 3.50 4.85
N ALA A 122 -21.44 2.92 3.67
CA ALA A 122 -21.47 3.68 2.43
C ALA A 122 -22.69 4.62 2.34
N GLU A 123 -23.74 4.37 3.12
CA GLU A 123 -24.90 5.24 3.24
C GLU A 123 -24.52 6.57 3.88
N ASP A 124 -23.67 6.55 4.92
CA ASP A 124 -23.32 7.71 5.74
C ASP A 124 -22.06 8.42 5.29
N PHE A 125 -21.14 7.71 4.63
CA PHE A 125 -19.83 8.22 4.29
C PHE A 125 -19.49 8.05 2.80
N SER A 126 -18.75 9.00 2.26
CA SER A 126 -18.07 8.92 0.98
C SER A 126 -16.56 8.96 1.21
N ILE A 127 -15.80 8.08 0.56
CA ILE A 127 -14.35 7.96 0.74
C ILE A 127 -13.66 8.13 -0.61
N SER A 128 -12.84 9.19 -0.73
CA SER A 128 -11.93 9.43 -1.85
C SER A 128 -10.50 9.09 -1.44
N ILE A 129 -9.78 8.40 -2.32
CA ILE A 129 -8.38 8.01 -2.11
C ILE A 129 -7.52 8.81 -3.07
N GLN A 130 -6.40 9.36 -2.60
CA GLN A 130 -5.50 10.21 -3.40
C GLN A 130 -6.29 11.34 -4.09
N ASP A 131 -7.16 11.99 -3.30
CA ASP A 131 -8.00 13.08 -3.82
C ASP A 131 -7.15 14.19 -4.45
N ALA A 132 -7.58 14.67 -5.60
CA ALA A 132 -6.84 15.65 -6.40
C ALA A 132 -7.74 16.81 -6.86
N THR A 133 -8.73 17.16 -6.06
CA THR A 133 -9.73 18.19 -6.42
C THR A 133 -9.30 19.60 -6.06
N HIS A 134 -8.38 19.76 -5.10
CA HIS A 134 -7.96 21.04 -4.57
C HIS A 134 -6.54 21.43 -4.96
N TYR A 135 -6.31 22.74 -5.09
CA TYR A 135 -5.01 23.33 -5.41
C TYR A 135 -4.61 24.33 -4.34
N LEU A 136 -3.31 24.41 -4.05
CA LEU A 136 -2.80 25.37 -3.07
C LEU A 136 -3.03 26.82 -3.53
N PHE A 137 -2.79 27.07 -4.83
CA PHE A 137 -3.02 28.38 -5.46
C PHE A 137 -3.94 28.25 -6.67
N THR A 138 -4.84 29.23 -6.85
CA THR A 138 -5.78 29.29 -7.97
C THR A 138 -5.46 30.42 -8.94
N GLN A 139 -4.68 31.40 -8.51
CA GLN A 139 -4.22 32.55 -9.31
C GLN A 139 -2.70 32.48 -9.49
N PRO A 140 -2.12 32.82 -10.66
CA PRO A 140 -2.79 33.19 -11.93
C PRO A 140 -3.40 31.98 -12.66
N SER A 141 -3.12 30.76 -12.22
CA SER A 141 -3.74 29.51 -12.67
C SER A 141 -3.66 28.48 -11.54
N LYS A 142 -4.45 27.40 -11.64
CA LYS A 142 -4.42 26.29 -10.67
C LYS A 142 -3.03 25.66 -10.62
N LYS A 143 -2.34 25.78 -9.48
CA LYS A 143 -0.97 25.26 -9.26
C LYS A 143 -0.87 24.55 -7.91
N PHE A 144 0.08 23.62 -7.82
CA PHE A 144 0.37 22.83 -6.62
C PHE A 144 -0.87 22.07 -6.14
N ILE A 145 -1.21 21.02 -6.89
CA ILE A 145 -2.33 20.13 -6.56
C ILE A 145 -2.09 19.48 -5.20
N LEU A 146 -3.11 19.49 -4.36
CA LEU A 146 -3.10 18.80 -3.07
C LEU A 146 -3.59 17.36 -3.26
N ARG A 147 -2.92 16.42 -2.60
CA ARG A 147 -3.25 14.98 -2.69
C ARG A 147 -3.21 14.33 -1.32
N PRO A 148 -4.22 14.54 -0.48
CA PRO A 148 -4.36 13.76 0.74
C PRO A 148 -4.63 12.29 0.41
N ASP A 149 -4.08 11.39 1.22
CA ASP A 149 -4.19 9.95 0.99
C ASP A 149 -5.65 9.51 1.06
N ILE A 150 -6.38 9.95 2.09
CA ILE A 150 -7.77 9.55 2.31
C ILE A 150 -8.60 10.77 2.73
N VAL A 151 -9.64 11.06 1.96
CA VAL A 151 -10.65 12.08 2.27
C VAL A 151 -11.97 11.36 2.56
N ILE A 152 -12.52 11.57 3.74
CA ILE A 152 -13.78 11.01 4.19
C ILE A 152 -14.77 12.15 4.33
N THR A 153 -15.89 12.07 3.62
CA THR A 153 -16.98 13.05 3.71
C THR A 153 -18.18 12.38 4.36
N ARG A 154 -18.64 12.93 5.47
CA ARG A 154 -19.88 12.50 6.14
C ARG A 154 -21.06 13.13 5.43
N LYS A 155 -21.99 12.33 4.92
CA LYS A 155 -23.03 12.78 3.98
C LYS A 155 -24.09 13.67 4.60
N HIS A 156 -24.43 13.46 5.87
CA HIS A 156 -25.54 14.19 6.51
C HIS A 156 -25.23 15.67 6.76
N ASP A 157 -23.96 16.04 6.99
CA ASP A 157 -23.54 17.41 7.30
C ASP A 157 -22.39 17.92 6.39
N ASN A 158 -21.98 17.10 5.42
CA ASN A 158 -20.84 17.35 4.53
C ASN A 158 -19.50 17.61 5.26
N ALA A 159 -19.37 17.16 6.51
CA ALA A 159 -18.14 17.29 7.26
C ALA A 159 -17.01 16.47 6.60
N ILE A 160 -15.87 17.13 6.39
CA ILE A 160 -14.69 16.53 5.76
C ILE A 160 -13.67 16.14 6.82
N PHE A 161 -13.20 14.91 6.75
CA PHE A 161 -12.14 14.35 7.57
C PHE A 161 -11.01 13.91 6.64
N ILE A 162 -9.78 14.30 6.94
CA ILE A 162 -8.62 13.93 6.15
C ILE A 162 -7.72 13.03 7.00
N CYS A 163 -7.34 11.90 6.44
CA CYS A 163 -6.34 11.02 7.00
C CYS A 163 -5.16 10.90 6.03
N ASP A 164 -3.96 11.15 6.54
CA ASP A 164 -2.72 11.03 5.80
C ASP A 164 -1.83 9.99 6.48
N THR A 165 -1.38 9.00 5.75
CA THR A 165 -0.68 7.84 6.28
C THR A 165 0.83 8.04 6.20
N LYS A 166 1.54 7.67 7.26
CA LYS A 166 2.99 7.79 7.30
C LYS A 166 3.62 6.49 7.81
N TRP A 167 4.35 5.79 6.96
CA TRP A 167 5.09 4.59 7.35
C TRP A 167 6.42 4.97 7.99
N LYS A 168 6.36 5.56 9.18
CA LYS A 168 7.53 6.01 9.96
C LYS A 168 7.36 5.62 11.42
N LEU A 169 8.46 5.40 12.12
CA LEU A 169 8.46 5.16 13.57
C LEU A 169 8.62 6.48 14.31
N LEU A 170 7.64 6.83 15.10
CA LEU A 170 7.71 7.98 15.99
C LEU A 170 8.42 7.60 17.30
N SER A 171 9.03 8.58 17.95
CA SER A 171 9.73 8.40 19.22
C SER A 171 9.58 9.62 20.11
N SER A 172 9.06 9.42 21.31
CA SER A 172 8.94 10.48 22.33
C SER A 172 10.28 11.07 22.78
N LYS A 173 11.40 10.42 22.45
CA LYS A 173 12.74 10.94 22.72
C LYS A 173 13.20 12.01 21.73
N LYS A 174 12.52 12.16 20.60
CA LYS A 174 12.82 13.14 19.55
C LYS A 174 11.95 14.38 19.72
N VAL A 175 12.50 15.53 19.33
CA VAL A 175 11.72 16.78 19.22
C VAL A 175 10.51 16.53 18.30
N ASN A 176 9.34 16.99 18.74
CA ASN A 176 8.07 16.79 18.02
C ASN A 176 7.80 15.31 17.64
N TRP A 177 8.23 14.36 18.48
CA TRP A 177 8.13 12.93 18.22
C TRP A 177 8.87 12.44 16.97
N GLY A 178 9.65 13.30 16.31
CA GLY A 178 10.30 13.05 15.04
C GLY A 178 9.39 13.25 13.83
N ILE A 179 8.26 13.93 14.01
CA ILE A 179 7.38 14.36 12.92
C ILE A 179 8.10 15.44 12.12
N SER A 180 8.09 15.35 10.80
CA SER A 180 8.78 16.32 9.97
C SER A 180 7.96 17.62 9.85
N GLN A 181 8.65 18.74 9.77
CA GLN A 181 8.03 20.04 9.58
C GLN A 181 7.27 20.11 8.24
N ALA A 182 7.80 19.44 7.22
CA ALA A 182 7.14 19.35 5.90
C ALA A 182 5.80 18.62 5.99
N ASP A 183 5.71 17.52 6.76
CA ASP A 183 4.44 16.82 6.99
C ASP A 183 3.42 17.75 7.68
N MET A 184 3.86 18.56 8.66
CA MET A 184 2.96 19.50 9.35
C MET A 184 2.48 20.62 8.43
N TYR A 185 3.34 21.19 7.57
CA TYR A 185 2.92 22.17 6.57
C TYR A 185 1.89 21.58 5.60
N GLN A 186 2.08 20.34 5.19
CA GLN A 186 1.13 19.63 4.33
C GLN A 186 -0.23 19.49 5.01
N MET A 187 -0.26 19.07 6.27
CA MET A 187 -1.52 18.95 7.04
C MET A 187 -2.22 20.29 7.20
N TYR A 188 -1.48 21.34 7.51
CA TYR A 188 -2.03 22.68 7.62
C TYR A 188 -2.66 23.14 6.30
N ALA A 189 -1.97 22.96 5.17
CA ALA A 189 -2.49 23.29 3.85
C ALA A 189 -3.76 22.49 3.51
N TYR A 190 -3.80 21.20 3.84
CA TYR A 190 -4.98 20.37 3.62
C TYR A 190 -6.18 20.88 4.41
N GLN A 191 -6.02 21.17 5.70
CA GLN A 191 -7.15 21.66 6.49
C GLN A 191 -7.73 22.95 5.92
N LYS A 192 -6.86 23.91 5.59
CA LYS A 192 -7.32 25.22 5.06
C LYS A 192 -8.01 25.09 3.71
N LYS A 193 -7.51 24.26 2.80
CA LYS A 193 -8.04 24.14 1.44
C LYS A 193 -9.27 23.25 1.33
N TYR A 194 -9.38 22.23 2.15
CA TYR A 194 -10.55 21.35 2.19
C TYR A 194 -11.60 21.81 3.20
N ASN A 195 -11.31 22.81 4.02
CA ASN A 195 -12.12 23.18 5.18
C ASN A 195 -12.45 21.96 6.05
N ALA A 196 -11.42 21.14 6.27
CA ALA A 196 -11.59 19.87 6.94
C ALA A 196 -11.90 20.07 8.44
N LYS A 197 -12.90 19.34 8.95
CA LYS A 197 -13.26 19.34 10.37
C LYS A 197 -12.13 18.75 11.22
N ASN A 198 -11.54 17.67 10.73
CA ASN A 198 -10.42 17.00 11.39
C ASN A 198 -9.35 16.61 10.38
N ILE A 199 -8.09 16.75 10.78
CA ILE A 199 -6.93 16.21 10.08
C ILE A 199 -6.17 15.29 11.00
N THR A 200 -5.90 14.08 10.52
CA THR A 200 -5.22 13.05 11.30
C THR A 200 -4.07 12.43 10.50
N MET A 201 -2.87 12.47 11.04
CA MET A 201 -1.75 11.67 10.57
C MET A 201 -1.80 10.29 11.21
N LEU A 202 -1.74 9.24 10.39
CA LEU A 202 -1.85 7.85 10.81
C LEU A 202 -0.49 7.17 10.72
N TYR A 203 0.00 6.67 11.84
CA TYR A 203 1.26 5.95 11.95
C TYR A 203 1.02 4.51 12.39
N PRO A 204 1.87 3.54 12.00
CA PRO A 204 1.76 2.19 12.54
C PRO A 204 2.06 2.16 14.04
N MET A 205 1.23 1.42 14.79
CA MET A 205 1.48 1.14 16.20
C MET A 205 2.70 0.24 16.35
N THR A 206 3.54 0.52 17.34
CA THR A 206 4.64 -0.35 17.73
C THR A 206 4.61 -0.60 19.23
N GLU A 207 5.18 -1.71 19.69
CA GLU A 207 5.24 -2.03 21.13
C GLU A 207 5.85 -0.91 21.96
N LYS A 208 6.90 -0.24 21.45
CA LYS A 208 7.58 0.88 22.14
C LYS A 208 6.70 2.12 22.27
N VAL A 209 5.81 2.33 21.32
CA VAL A 209 4.85 3.43 21.33
C VAL A 209 3.66 3.06 22.22
N ASN A 210 3.18 1.82 22.16
CA ASN A 210 2.06 1.35 22.96
C ASN A 210 2.30 1.53 24.47
N GLN A 211 3.49 1.14 24.97
CA GLN A 211 3.84 1.28 26.39
C GLN A 211 3.87 2.72 26.91
N LYS A 212 4.00 3.74 26.02
CA LYS A 212 4.07 5.15 26.43
C LYS A 212 2.77 5.92 26.20
N ILE A 213 1.95 5.46 25.25
CA ILE A 213 0.67 6.09 24.89
C ILE A 213 -0.50 5.51 25.70
N GLU A 214 -0.26 4.54 26.59
CA GLU A 214 -1.31 4.03 27.50
C GLU A 214 -2.03 5.13 28.27
N HIS A 215 -1.40 6.30 28.46
CA HIS A 215 -1.99 7.46 29.13
C HIS A 215 -2.45 8.58 28.19
N GLU A 216 -1.87 8.68 26.97
CA GLU A 216 -2.24 9.68 25.96
C GLU A 216 -2.69 8.98 24.67
N LYS A 217 -4.00 8.81 24.51
CA LYS A 217 -4.58 8.14 23.32
C LYS A 217 -4.31 8.89 22.02
N GLU A 218 -3.84 10.13 22.06
CA GLU A 218 -3.68 11.02 20.91
C GLU A 218 -2.62 12.09 21.16
N ILE A 219 -1.80 12.35 20.14
CA ILE A 219 -0.94 13.53 20.09
C ILE A 219 -1.65 14.61 19.29
N LYS A 220 -1.78 15.81 19.82
CA LYS A 220 -2.53 16.90 19.20
C LYS A 220 -1.68 18.17 19.14
N PHE A 221 -1.66 18.81 17.97
CA PHE A 221 -1.05 20.09 17.73
C PHE A 221 -2.14 21.10 17.31
N THR A 222 -2.16 22.27 17.94
CA THR A 222 -3.14 23.31 17.66
C THR A 222 -2.39 24.60 17.30
N SER A 223 -2.74 25.21 16.17
CA SER A 223 -2.20 26.54 15.77
C SER A 223 -3.07 27.67 16.30
N ASP A 224 -2.52 28.89 16.27
CA ASP A 224 -3.20 30.12 16.75
C ASP A 224 -4.51 30.42 16.00
N ASP A 225 -4.59 30.01 14.74
CA ASP A 225 -5.76 30.19 13.88
C ASP A 225 -6.73 29.00 13.89
N GLY A 226 -6.58 28.12 14.88
CA GLY A 226 -7.52 27.03 15.16
C GLY A 226 -7.33 25.75 14.33
N VAL A 227 -6.23 25.63 13.56
CA VAL A 227 -5.91 24.39 12.86
C VAL A 227 -5.52 23.31 13.89
N ILE A 228 -6.16 22.15 13.81
CA ILE A 228 -5.89 21.03 14.69
C ILE A 228 -5.38 19.86 13.87
N VAL A 229 -4.12 19.47 14.11
CA VAL A 229 -3.54 18.25 13.54
C VAL A 229 -3.43 17.18 14.63
N ARG A 230 -4.07 16.05 14.40
CA ARG A 230 -4.04 14.88 15.29
C ARG A 230 -3.07 13.85 14.76
N VAL A 231 -2.40 13.16 15.66
CA VAL A 231 -1.55 12.01 15.35
C VAL A 231 -2.13 10.79 16.05
N ARG A 232 -2.43 9.77 15.30
CA ARG A 232 -2.99 8.52 15.80
C ARG A 232 -2.16 7.33 15.35
N PHE A 233 -2.20 6.28 16.14
CA PHE A 233 -1.48 5.05 15.86
C PHE A 233 -2.46 3.94 15.49
N ILE A 234 -2.13 3.24 14.42
CA ILE A 234 -2.92 2.14 13.89
C ILE A 234 -2.33 0.82 14.33
N ASP A 235 -3.06 0.08 15.14
CA ASP A 235 -2.75 -1.30 15.44
C ASP A 235 -3.18 -2.16 14.23
N LEU A 236 -2.19 -2.75 13.56
CA LEU A 236 -2.42 -3.59 12.38
C LEU A 236 -3.06 -4.94 12.73
N PHE A 237 -3.03 -5.35 14.00
CA PHE A 237 -3.69 -6.57 14.49
C PHE A 237 -5.14 -6.31 14.92
N ASP A 238 -5.48 -5.08 15.33
CA ASP A 238 -6.85 -4.66 15.66
C ASP A 238 -7.19 -3.32 14.97
N ILE A 239 -7.17 -3.36 13.64
CA ILE A 239 -7.37 -2.16 12.83
C ILE A 239 -8.78 -1.58 12.98
N LYS A 240 -9.80 -2.42 13.16
CA LYS A 240 -11.19 -1.96 13.34
C LYS A 240 -11.31 -1.02 14.53
N LYS A 241 -10.77 -1.43 15.67
CA LYS A 241 -10.77 -0.62 16.91
C LYS A 241 -10.00 0.69 16.70
N SER A 242 -8.85 0.63 16.00
CA SER A 242 -8.03 1.80 15.72
C SER A 242 -8.75 2.83 14.84
N LEU A 243 -9.53 2.38 13.84
CA LEU A 243 -10.21 3.27 12.91
C LEU A 243 -11.52 3.83 13.44
N MET A 244 -12.28 3.06 14.21
CA MET A 244 -13.59 3.51 14.75
C MET A 244 -13.47 4.71 15.70
N GLY A 245 -12.32 4.91 16.34
CA GLY A 245 -12.08 6.09 17.19
C GLY A 245 -11.61 7.34 16.46
N LEU A 246 -11.49 7.31 15.13
CA LEU A 246 -10.96 8.43 14.32
C LEU A 246 -12.04 9.37 13.81
N ILE A 247 -13.23 8.87 13.65
CA ILE A 247 -14.40 9.61 13.20
C ILE A 247 -15.35 9.63 14.38
N ASP A 248 -15.53 10.80 14.99
CA ASP A 248 -16.56 10.98 16.01
C ASP A 248 -17.91 10.70 15.33
N LEU A 249 -18.41 9.51 15.55
CA LEU A 249 -19.73 9.02 15.10
C LEU A 249 -20.83 9.66 15.94
#